data_c0acf2a40b33c765983f8e6e421696bd
#
_entry.id   c0acf2a40b33c765983f8e6e421696bd
#
_cell.length_a   1.000
_cell.length_b   1.000
_cell.length_c   1.000
_cell.angle_alpha   90.00
_cell.angle_beta   90.00
_cell.angle_gamma   90.00
#
_symmetry.space_group_name_H-M   'P 1'
#
loop_
_entity.id
_entity.type
_entity.pdbx_description
1 polymer ?
#
loop_
_entity_poly.entity_id
_entity_poly.type
_entity_poly.pdbx_seq_one_letter_code
_entity_poly.pdbx_strand_id
1 'polypeptide(L)'
;MPSEFPEVWLDQVIEDLNNTDQAPFFDGIPELDADVSEFGAGTATESNKIHVSTTDFDVDILINNNTYPIPVQVYDDGTLDFKLDKYQTKVITLSDDQTMGAAYDKIQVVTGKGVKKINSTKFAKGIHSIAPQSHTINTPVLAATGGPDNLQDATGRKRLTYEDLVNFKQALADAGMPTDDVRLVLCNNHWNDLLMDRKNFGNQLVDYVKGKPAPVILGFELFQYANMPRYTAAKVKKPYNSIPDSTDKTASVAFGKEELQKKQV
;
A
#
# COMPACT_ATOMS: atom_id res chain seq x y z
N MET A 1 -32.32 -26.27 15.94
CA MET A 1 -31.79 -24.96 16.29
C MET A 1 -31.85 -24.14 15.03
N PRO A 2 -32.44 -22.97 15.02
CA PRO A 2 -32.63 -22.21 13.79
C PRO A 2 -31.30 -21.78 13.20
N SER A 3 -31.20 -21.90 11.88
CA SER A 3 -30.05 -21.57 11.04
C SER A 3 -29.83 -20.04 10.83
N GLU A 4 -30.61 -19.22 11.52
CA GLU A 4 -30.64 -17.76 11.29
C GLU A 4 -29.49 -16.98 11.92
N PHE A 5 -28.82 -17.52 12.93
CA PHE A 5 -27.73 -16.82 13.62
C PHE A 5 -26.48 -16.55 12.78
N PRO A 6 -25.99 -17.46 11.92
CA PRO A 6 -24.83 -17.19 11.10
C PRO A 6 -25.05 -16.10 10.06
N GLU A 7 -26.27 -15.99 9.51
CA GLU A 7 -26.60 -15.02 8.45
C GLU A 7 -26.63 -13.59 8.99
N VAL A 8 -27.23 -13.39 10.17
CA VAL A 8 -27.25 -12.06 10.83
C VAL A 8 -25.84 -11.55 11.15
N TRP A 9 -24.95 -12.46 11.56
CA TRP A 9 -23.55 -12.08 11.84
C TRP A 9 -22.79 -11.71 10.58
N LEU A 10 -23.05 -12.39 9.48
CA LEU A 10 -22.41 -12.09 8.20
C LEU A 10 -22.82 -10.72 7.69
N ASP A 11 -24.10 -10.39 7.73
CA ASP A 11 -24.63 -9.10 7.30
C ASP A 11 -24.04 -7.96 8.15
N GLN A 12 -23.97 -8.12 9.47
CA GLN A 12 -23.35 -7.13 10.36
C GLN A 12 -21.86 -6.94 10.05
N VAL A 13 -21.14 -8.02 9.77
CA VAL A 13 -19.70 -7.92 9.39
C VAL A 13 -19.53 -7.20 8.06
N ILE A 14 -20.39 -7.46 7.08
CA ILE A 14 -20.35 -6.78 5.78
C ILE A 14 -20.65 -5.28 5.95
N GLU A 15 -21.68 -4.93 6.72
CA GLU A 15 -22.01 -3.54 7.00
C GLU A 15 -20.88 -2.82 7.73
N ASP A 16 -20.31 -3.44 8.76
CA ASP A 16 -19.19 -2.89 9.51
C ASP A 16 -17.91 -2.74 8.64
N LEU A 17 -17.64 -3.67 7.73
CA LEU A 17 -16.53 -3.58 6.79
C LEU A 17 -16.68 -2.37 5.85
N ASN A 18 -17.87 -2.16 5.32
CA ASN A 18 -18.15 -1.04 4.44
C ASN A 18 -18.06 0.32 5.16
N ASN A 19 -18.50 0.38 6.41
CA ASN A 19 -18.48 1.60 7.22
C ASN A 19 -17.10 1.94 7.80
N THR A 20 -16.20 0.95 7.91
CA THR A 20 -14.89 1.11 8.59
C THR A 20 -13.71 1.17 7.63
N ASP A 21 -13.95 1.23 6.33
CA ASP A 21 -12.90 1.35 5.32
C ASP A 21 -12.30 2.76 5.36
N GLN A 22 -11.23 2.93 6.13
CA GLN A 22 -10.56 4.21 6.38
C GLN A 22 -9.08 4.17 5.98
N ALA A 23 -8.82 3.86 4.73
CA ALA A 23 -7.50 4.06 4.16
C ALA A 23 -7.57 5.09 3.03
N PRO A 24 -7.59 6.40 3.34
CA PRO A 24 -7.78 7.46 2.36
C PRO A 24 -6.73 7.44 1.24
N PHE A 25 -5.57 6.84 1.50
CA PHE A 25 -4.55 6.65 0.47
C PHE A 25 -4.90 5.57 -0.57
N PHE A 26 -5.93 4.76 -0.34
CA PHE A 26 -6.50 3.82 -1.32
C PHE A 26 -7.80 4.32 -1.97
N ASP A 27 -8.32 5.47 -1.53
CA ASP A 27 -9.55 6.02 -2.10
C ASP A 27 -9.33 6.51 -3.54
N GLY A 28 -10.30 6.21 -4.41
CA GLY A 28 -10.26 6.66 -5.80
C GLY A 28 -9.23 5.94 -6.68
N ILE A 29 -8.60 4.86 -6.21
CA ILE A 29 -7.84 3.96 -7.08
C ILE A 29 -8.82 3.17 -7.94
N PRO A 30 -8.63 3.12 -9.27
CA PRO A 30 -9.53 2.42 -10.17
C PRO A 30 -9.60 0.92 -9.84
N GLU A 31 -10.78 0.33 -10.05
CA GLU A 31 -10.94 -1.11 -9.92
C GLU A 31 -10.56 -1.81 -11.22
N LEU A 32 -9.87 -2.95 -11.10
CA LEU A 32 -9.56 -3.79 -12.23
C LEU A 32 -10.86 -4.39 -12.79
N ASP A 33 -11.18 -4.09 -14.04
CA ASP A 33 -12.32 -4.64 -14.75
C ASP A 33 -11.96 -6.01 -15.34
N ALA A 34 -11.78 -6.99 -14.46
CA ALA A 34 -11.53 -8.37 -14.82
C ALA A 34 -12.27 -9.30 -13.85
N ASP A 35 -12.93 -10.30 -14.38
CA ASP A 35 -13.64 -11.31 -13.59
C ASP A 35 -12.69 -12.34 -13.00
N VAL A 36 -13.11 -12.98 -11.90
CA VAL A 36 -12.40 -14.10 -11.32
C VAL A 36 -12.49 -15.28 -12.29
N SER A 37 -11.35 -15.68 -12.83
CA SER A 37 -11.26 -16.75 -13.85
C SER A 37 -11.26 -18.13 -13.25
N GLU A 38 -10.68 -18.29 -12.07
CA GLU A 38 -10.65 -19.57 -11.34
C GLU A 38 -11.12 -19.35 -9.90
N PHE A 39 -12.16 -20.08 -9.50
CA PHE A 39 -12.61 -20.14 -8.11
C PHE A 39 -11.91 -21.30 -7.41
N GLY A 40 -11.24 -21.02 -6.30
CA GLY A 40 -10.67 -22.06 -5.45
C GLY A 40 -11.79 -22.90 -4.81
N ALA A 41 -12.05 -24.07 -5.34
CA ALA A 41 -13.08 -24.96 -4.84
C ALA A 41 -12.53 -25.86 -3.72
N GLY A 42 -12.72 -25.50 -2.45
CA GLY A 42 -12.71 -26.43 -1.32
C GLY A 42 -11.40 -27.17 -0.98
N THR A 43 -10.28 -26.79 -1.57
CA THR A 43 -8.96 -27.36 -1.25
C THR A 43 -8.14 -26.43 -0.35
N ALA A 44 -7.08 -26.94 0.27
CA ALA A 44 -6.19 -26.17 1.17
C ALA A 44 -5.57 -24.91 0.54
N THR A 45 -5.65 -24.76 -0.77
CA THR A 45 -5.20 -23.62 -1.58
C THR A 45 -6.38 -22.92 -2.26
N GLU A 46 -7.41 -22.56 -1.52
CA GLU A 46 -8.50 -21.72 -2.04
C GLU A 46 -7.97 -20.32 -2.37
N SER A 47 -7.42 -20.15 -3.54
CA SER A 47 -7.09 -18.83 -4.06
C SER A 47 -7.84 -18.60 -5.35
N ASN A 48 -8.68 -17.58 -5.35
CA ASN A 48 -9.27 -17.08 -6.57
C ASN A 48 -8.18 -16.44 -7.42
N LYS A 49 -8.13 -16.74 -8.70
CA LYS A 49 -7.18 -16.17 -9.65
C LYS A 49 -7.88 -15.31 -10.67
N ILE A 50 -7.22 -14.25 -11.04
CA ILE A 50 -7.61 -13.36 -12.12
C ILE A 50 -6.55 -13.45 -13.20
N HIS A 51 -6.96 -13.75 -14.42
CA HIS A 51 -6.11 -13.71 -15.60
C HIS A 51 -6.31 -12.35 -16.29
N VAL A 52 -5.23 -11.60 -16.45
CA VAL A 52 -5.22 -10.34 -17.18
C VAL A 52 -4.35 -10.50 -18.40
N SER A 53 -4.94 -10.29 -19.59
CA SER A 53 -4.15 -10.26 -20.83
C SER A 53 -3.29 -9.01 -20.81
N THR A 54 -2.01 -9.15 -21.07
CA THR A 54 -1.06 -8.06 -21.20
C THR A 54 -0.53 -7.99 -22.61
N THR A 55 -0.48 -6.79 -23.15
CA THR A 55 0.17 -6.50 -24.42
C THR A 55 1.52 -5.85 -24.10
N ASP A 56 2.59 -6.61 -24.27
CA ASP A 56 3.97 -6.10 -24.16
C ASP A 56 4.54 -6.00 -25.58
N PHE A 57 3.96 -5.09 -26.36
CA PHE A 57 4.32 -4.86 -27.73
C PHE A 57 4.82 -3.44 -27.91
N ASP A 58 6.11 -3.30 -28.15
CA ASP A 58 6.73 -2.04 -28.55
C ASP A 58 6.89 -1.99 -30.07
N VAL A 59 6.47 -0.89 -30.68
CA VAL A 59 6.50 -0.72 -32.14
C VAL A 59 7.85 -0.19 -32.57
N ASP A 60 8.59 -0.94 -33.37
CA ASP A 60 9.82 -0.48 -33.98
C ASP A 60 9.58 0.62 -35.02
N ILE A 61 10.08 1.81 -34.76
CA ILE A 61 9.97 2.94 -35.68
C ILE A 61 11.21 3.00 -36.56
N LEU A 62 11.06 2.79 -37.86
CA LEU A 62 12.13 2.88 -38.83
C LEU A 62 12.22 4.31 -39.40
N ILE A 63 13.30 5.04 -39.05
CA ILE A 63 13.53 6.41 -39.58
C ILE A 63 14.44 6.32 -40.78
N ASN A 64 14.01 6.92 -41.93
CA ASN A 64 14.75 6.92 -43.22
C ASN A 64 15.12 5.51 -43.70
N ASN A 65 14.20 4.55 -43.55
CA ASN A 65 14.42 3.18 -43.99
C ASN A 65 14.62 3.09 -45.51
N ASN A 66 15.69 2.44 -45.91
CA ASN A 66 16.05 2.15 -47.30
C ASN A 66 16.01 0.65 -47.65
N THR A 67 15.57 -0.20 -46.71
CA THR A 67 15.47 -1.66 -46.88
C THR A 67 14.04 -2.07 -47.15
N TYR A 68 13.82 -2.72 -48.30
CA TYR A 68 12.49 -3.22 -48.72
C TYR A 68 12.62 -4.69 -49.16
N PRO A 69 11.63 -5.55 -48.83
CA PRO A 69 10.40 -5.25 -48.06
C PRO A 69 10.69 -4.95 -46.59
N ILE A 70 9.84 -4.10 -45.99
CA ILE A 70 9.91 -3.82 -44.55
C ILE A 70 9.69 -5.14 -43.77
N PRO A 71 10.56 -5.48 -42.82
CA PRO A 71 10.39 -6.69 -42.03
C PRO A 71 9.08 -6.65 -41.20
N VAL A 72 8.45 -7.80 -41.09
CA VAL A 72 7.22 -7.94 -40.31
C VAL A 72 7.61 -8.11 -38.83
N GLN A 73 7.07 -7.25 -37.98
CA GLN A 73 7.18 -7.38 -36.53
C GLN A 73 6.08 -8.34 -36.04
N VAL A 74 6.45 -9.34 -35.24
CA VAL A 74 5.50 -10.32 -34.69
C VAL A 74 4.92 -9.74 -33.41
N TYR A 75 3.59 -9.78 -33.29
CA TYR A 75 2.84 -9.41 -32.12
C TYR A 75 2.71 -10.65 -31.20
N ASP A 76 3.07 -10.48 -29.93
CA ASP A 76 2.95 -11.55 -28.91
C ASP A 76 2.14 -11.01 -27.72
N ASP A 77 1.12 -11.77 -27.31
CA ASP A 77 0.28 -11.45 -26.16
C ASP A 77 0.69 -12.27 -24.95
N GLY A 78 0.88 -11.60 -23.83
CA GLY A 78 1.13 -12.22 -22.54
C GLY A 78 -0.13 -12.35 -21.68
N THR A 79 -0.09 -13.21 -20.69
CA THR A 79 -1.11 -13.32 -19.64
C THR A 79 -0.44 -13.21 -18.27
N LEU A 80 -0.93 -12.32 -17.42
CA LEU A 80 -0.50 -12.22 -16.03
C LEU A 80 -1.58 -12.80 -15.11
N ASP A 81 -1.14 -13.68 -14.22
CA ASP A 81 -2.00 -14.33 -13.23
C ASP A 81 -1.85 -13.68 -11.86
N PHE A 82 -2.93 -13.14 -11.35
CA PHE A 82 -2.98 -12.57 -10.01
C PHE A 82 -3.78 -13.46 -9.07
N LYS A 83 -3.19 -13.77 -7.92
CA LYS A 83 -3.88 -14.49 -6.85
C LYS A 83 -4.48 -13.48 -5.87
N LEU A 84 -5.78 -13.64 -5.58
CA LEU A 84 -6.46 -12.86 -4.57
C LEU A 84 -6.25 -13.46 -3.18
N ASP A 85 -6.00 -12.60 -2.21
CA ASP A 85 -5.89 -13.00 -0.81
C ASP A 85 -7.28 -13.13 -0.17
N LYS A 86 -7.50 -14.22 0.55
CA LYS A 86 -8.71 -14.44 1.35
C LYS A 86 -8.45 -14.06 2.81
N TYR A 87 -9.24 -13.14 3.34
CA TYR A 87 -9.15 -12.71 4.74
C TYR A 87 -10.24 -13.37 5.56
N GLN A 88 -9.87 -14.14 6.56
CA GLN A 88 -10.79 -14.85 7.45
C GLN A 88 -10.36 -14.68 8.91
N THR A 89 -11.32 -14.52 9.81
CA THR A 89 -11.10 -14.62 11.26
C THR A 89 -11.24 -16.05 11.72
N LYS A 90 -10.61 -16.39 12.85
CA LYS A 90 -10.89 -17.65 13.53
C LYS A 90 -12.32 -17.60 14.09
N VAL A 91 -12.97 -18.76 14.14
CA VAL A 91 -14.30 -18.89 14.75
C VAL A 91 -14.19 -18.53 16.24
N ILE A 92 -15.06 -17.65 16.69
CA ILE A 92 -15.19 -17.24 18.09
C ILE A 92 -16.56 -17.72 18.57
N THR A 93 -16.56 -18.55 19.62
CA THR A 93 -17.80 -19.02 20.25
C THR A 93 -18.13 -18.15 21.45
N LEU A 94 -19.37 -17.71 21.53
CA LEU A 94 -19.95 -17.04 22.70
C LEU A 94 -21.03 -17.94 23.29
N SER A 95 -20.99 -18.20 24.59
CA SER A 95 -22.07 -18.93 25.28
C SER A 95 -23.19 -17.98 25.65
N ASP A 96 -24.43 -18.52 25.75
CA ASP A 96 -25.62 -17.75 26.12
C ASP A 96 -25.46 -17.13 27.52
N ASP A 97 -24.86 -17.82 28.46
CA ASP A 97 -24.54 -17.29 29.81
C ASP A 97 -23.59 -16.08 29.76
N GLN A 98 -22.61 -16.11 28.84
CA GLN A 98 -21.69 -14.99 28.66
C GLN A 98 -22.36 -13.78 28.03
N THR A 99 -23.40 -14.00 27.20
CA THR A 99 -24.15 -12.91 26.55
C THR A 99 -25.13 -12.27 27.50
N MET A 100 -25.88 -13.07 28.27
CA MET A 100 -26.88 -12.60 29.24
C MET A 100 -26.27 -11.91 30.47
N GLY A 101 -25.08 -12.34 30.91
CA GLY A 101 -24.40 -11.76 32.07
C GLY A 101 -23.57 -10.49 31.75
N ALA A 102 -23.53 -10.05 30.51
CA ALA A 102 -22.72 -8.90 30.12
C ALA A 102 -23.54 -7.59 30.18
N ALA A 103 -22.91 -6.54 30.71
CA ALA A 103 -23.49 -5.17 30.72
C ALA A 103 -23.40 -4.48 29.34
N TYR A 104 -22.88 -5.15 28.29
CA TYR A 104 -22.69 -4.61 26.95
C TYR A 104 -22.90 -5.71 25.89
N ASP A 105 -23.18 -5.30 24.68
CA ASP A 105 -23.34 -6.22 23.54
C ASP A 105 -21.98 -6.82 23.14
N LYS A 106 -21.76 -8.06 23.58
CA LYS A 106 -20.53 -8.81 23.26
C LYS A 106 -20.42 -9.15 21.78
N ILE A 107 -21.55 -9.38 21.11
CA ILE A 107 -21.59 -9.73 19.70
C ILE A 107 -21.03 -8.56 18.89
N GLN A 108 -21.57 -7.36 19.11
CA GLN A 108 -21.12 -6.15 18.43
C GLN A 108 -19.64 -5.84 18.71
N VAL A 109 -19.18 -6.05 19.95
CA VAL A 109 -17.76 -5.84 20.28
C VAL A 109 -16.85 -6.83 19.58
N VAL A 110 -17.24 -8.11 19.47
CA VAL A 110 -16.45 -9.17 18.82
C VAL A 110 -16.41 -8.95 17.32
N THR A 111 -17.55 -8.66 16.67
CA THR A 111 -17.63 -8.37 15.23
C THR A 111 -16.81 -7.12 14.90
N GLY A 112 -17.00 -6.03 15.63
CA GLY A 112 -16.23 -4.80 15.41
C GLY A 112 -14.71 -4.95 15.59
N LYS A 113 -14.25 -5.81 16.53
CA LYS A 113 -12.81 -6.15 16.64
C LYS A 113 -12.33 -6.99 15.47
N GLY A 114 -13.14 -7.92 14.98
CA GLY A 114 -12.84 -8.72 13.79
C GLY A 114 -12.65 -7.86 12.56
N VAL A 115 -13.61 -6.97 12.28
CA VAL A 115 -13.59 -6.02 11.17
C VAL A 115 -12.36 -5.12 11.22
N LYS A 116 -12.10 -4.47 12.37
CA LYS A 116 -10.91 -3.61 12.52
C LYS A 116 -9.60 -4.37 12.26
N LYS A 117 -9.52 -5.64 12.68
CA LYS A 117 -8.34 -6.46 12.45
C LYS A 117 -8.18 -6.84 10.98
N ILE A 118 -9.27 -7.21 10.29
CA ILE A 118 -9.26 -7.50 8.85
C ILE A 118 -8.82 -6.26 8.08
N ASN A 119 -9.44 -5.09 8.30
CA ASN A 119 -9.10 -3.86 7.61
C ASN A 119 -7.64 -3.44 7.84
N SER A 120 -7.18 -3.45 9.09
CA SER A 120 -5.79 -3.14 9.40
C SER A 120 -4.81 -4.09 8.69
N THR A 121 -5.15 -5.38 8.58
CA THR A 121 -4.32 -6.37 7.88
C THR A 121 -4.36 -6.17 6.37
N LYS A 122 -5.57 -5.92 5.80
CA LYS A 122 -5.77 -5.65 4.38
C LYS A 122 -4.95 -4.45 3.92
N PHE A 123 -5.03 -3.33 4.63
CA PHE A 123 -4.29 -2.12 4.29
C PHE A 123 -2.79 -2.25 4.47
N ALA A 124 -2.33 -2.88 5.56
CA ALA A 124 -0.92 -3.13 5.78
C ALA A 124 -0.32 -4.05 4.70
N LYS A 125 -1.06 -5.08 4.27
CA LYS A 125 -0.63 -5.95 3.19
C LYS A 125 -0.70 -5.26 1.83
N GLY A 126 -1.72 -4.43 1.60
CA GLY A 126 -1.85 -3.62 0.39
C GLY A 126 -0.65 -2.68 0.20
N ILE A 127 -0.30 -1.87 1.19
CA ILE A 127 0.85 -0.98 1.10
C ILE A 127 2.19 -1.75 0.99
N HIS A 128 2.27 -2.91 1.64
CA HIS A 128 3.43 -3.78 1.53
C HIS A 128 3.57 -4.37 0.11
N SER A 129 2.48 -4.71 -0.58
CA SER A 129 2.54 -5.25 -1.94
C SER A 129 2.97 -4.20 -2.96
N ILE A 130 2.53 -2.95 -2.82
CA ILE A 130 2.93 -1.82 -3.67
C ILE A 130 4.42 -1.50 -3.53
N ALA A 131 4.98 -1.63 -2.33
CA ALA A 131 6.38 -1.32 -2.08
C ALA A 131 7.32 -2.22 -2.91
N PRO A 132 8.35 -1.67 -3.57
CA PRO A 132 9.26 -2.43 -4.42
C PRO A 132 10.04 -3.49 -3.62
N GLN A 133 10.38 -4.60 -4.27
CA GLN A 133 11.11 -5.70 -3.62
C GLN A 133 12.56 -5.32 -3.28
N SER A 134 13.20 -4.56 -4.16
CA SER A 134 14.57 -4.08 -3.99
C SER A 134 14.78 -2.76 -4.75
N HIS A 135 15.92 -2.13 -4.49
CA HIS A 135 16.31 -0.94 -5.24
C HIS A 135 16.72 -1.31 -6.67
N THR A 136 16.05 -0.71 -7.64
CA THR A 136 16.41 -0.75 -9.07
C THR A 136 16.33 0.66 -9.64
N ILE A 137 16.76 0.84 -10.89
CA ILE A 137 16.66 2.14 -11.57
C ILE A 137 15.17 2.53 -11.78
N ASN A 138 14.30 1.55 -12.06
CA ASN A 138 12.88 1.77 -12.30
C ASN A 138 12.05 1.81 -11.00
N THR A 139 12.57 1.27 -9.91
CA THR A 139 11.91 1.24 -8.60
C THR A 139 12.88 1.72 -7.52
N PRO A 140 13.11 3.03 -7.41
CA PRO A 140 14.13 3.58 -6.53
C PRO A 140 13.75 3.40 -5.05
N VAL A 141 14.66 2.81 -4.27
CA VAL A 141 14.59 2.74 -2.81
C VAL A 141 15.72 3.60 -2.25
N LEU A 142 15.37 4.77 -1.74
CA LEU A 142 16.33 5.73 -1.20
C LEU A 142 16.35 5.65 0.33
N ALA A 143 17.49 5.96 0.92
CA ALA A 143 17.63 6.11 2.36
C ALA A 143 17.64 7.60 2.70
N ALA A 144 16.98 7.98 3.80
CA ALA A 144 17.07 9.33 4.32
C ALA A 144 18.52 9.67 4.68
N THR A 145 18.98 10.85 4.27
CA THR A 145 20.38 11.29 4.42
C THR A 145 20.59 12.17 5.65
N GLY A 146 19.54 12.79 6.16
CA GLY A 146 19.61 13.84 7.17
C GLY A 146 19.93 15.21 6.58
N GLY A 147 19.91 15.34 5.25
CA GLY A 147 20.26 16.56 4.54
C GLY A 147 21.70 17.00 4.72
N PRO A 148 22.05 18.24 4.31
CA PRO A 148 23.40 18.80 4.42
C PRO A 148 23.90 18.90 5.85
N ASP A 149 22.99 19.13 6.79
CA ASP A 149 23.32 19.26 8.22
C ASP A 149 23.48 17.90 8.91
N ASN A 150 23.32 16.79 8.15
CA ASN A 150 23.46 15.41 8.65
C ASN A 150 22.59 15.12 9.89
N LEU A 151 21.34 15.60 9.87
CA LEU A 151 20.41 15.52 10.99
C LEU A 151 20.11 14.07 11.37
N GLN A 152 20.24 13.78 12.67
CA GLN A 152 19.96 12.46 13.24
C GLN A 152 18.99 12.58 14.42
N ASP A 153 18.30 11.49 14.69
CA ASP A 153 17.54 11.36 15.93
C ASP A 153 18.43 10.81 17.06
N ALA A 154 17.85 10.67 18.26
CA ALA A 154 18.58 10.17 19.43
C ALA A 154 19.11 8.71 19.27
N THR A 155 18.59 7.96 18.28
CA THR A 155 19.03 6.59 17.98
C THR A 155 20.10 6.52 16.89
N GLY A 156 20.53 7.67 16.34
CA GLY A 156 21.47 7.75 15.23
C GLY A 156 20.85 7.50 13.86
N ARG A 157 19.50 7.39 13.77
CA ARG A 157 18.79 7.30 12.50
C ARG A 157 18.84 8.65 11.77
N LYS A 158 19.17 8.64 10.49
CA LYS A 158 19.07 9.82 9.64
C LYS A 158 17.63 10.25 9.49
N ARG A 159 17.35 11.55 9.66
CA ARG A 159 16.02 12.12 9.49
C ARG A 159 15.68 12.34 8.02
N LEU A 160 14.42 12.21 7.68
CA LEU A 160 13.92 12.62 6.38
C LEU A 160 13.87 14.15 6.32
N THR A 161 14.48 14.74 5.29
CA THR A 161 14.50 16.19 5.06
C THR A 161 13.78 16.56 3.77
N TYR A 162 13.53 17.86 3.59
CA TYR A 162 12.95 18.38 2.35
C TYR A 162 13.82 18.03 1.12
N GLU A 163 15.14 18.08 1.27
CA GLU A 163 16.06 17.75 0.20
C GLU A 163 15.99 16.27 -0.20
N ASP A 164 15.79 15.38 0.77
CA ASP A 164 15.56 13.96 0.49
C ASP A 164 14.28 13.76 -0.33
N LEU A 165 13.21 14.55 -0.09
CA LEU A 165 11.99 14.50 -0.89
C LEU A 165 12.22 15.02 -2.31
N VAL A 166 13.01 16.08 -2.49
CA VAL A 166 13.37 16.59 -3.82
C VAL A 166 14.16 15.53 -4.60
N ASN A 167 15.17 14.93 -3.97
CA ASN A 167 15.97 13.87 -4.58
C ASN A 167 15.12 12.64 -4.91
N PHE A 168 14.13 12.33 -4.07
CA PHE A 168 13.21 11.24 -4.32
C PHE A 168 12.30 11.54 -5.52
N LYS A 169 11.77 12.76 -5.62
CA LYS A 169 11.00 13.21 -6.78
C LYS A 169 11.80 13.11 -8.07
N GLN A 170 13.07 13.54 -8.04
CA GLN A 170 13.95 13.41 -9.18
C GLN A 170 14.15 11.94 -9.58
N ALA A 171 14.42 11.05 -8.61
CA ALA A 171 14.61 9.63 -8.89
C ALA A 171 13.34 8.96 -9.48
N LEU A 172 12.14 9.40 -9.08
CA LEU A 172 10.89 8.93 -9.70
C LEU A 172 10.74 9.43 -11.14
N ALA A 173 11.08 10.69 -11.39
CA ALA A 173 11.06 11.25 -12.75
C ALA A 173 12.07 10.56 -13.67
N ASP A 174 13.27 10.29 -13.17
CA ASP A 174 14.32 9.56 -13.89
C ASP A 174 13.91 8.10 -14.19
N ALA A 175 13.07 7.51 -13.32
CA ALA A 175 12.47 6.20 -13.53
C ALA A 175 11.27 6.21 -14.51
N GLY A 176 10.91 7.39 -15.04
CA GLY A 176 9.78 7.54 -15.98
C GLY A 176 8.41 7.56 -15.31
N MET A 177 8.33 7.65 -13.98
CA MET A 177 7.07 7.73 -13.28
C MET A 177 6.45 9.14 -13.39
N PRO A 178 5.13 9.28 -13.66
CA PRO A 178 4.46 10.57 -13.58
C PRO A 178 4.71 11.24 -12.23
N THR A 179 5.00 12.53 -12.23
CA THR A 179 5.27 13.29 -11.00
C THR A 179 4.05 14.03 -10.47
N ASP A 180 2.95 13.97 -11.20
CA ASP A 180 1.66 14.55 -10.82
C ASP A 180 0.76 13.44 -10.24
N ASP A 181 -0.08 13.79 -9.27
CA ASP A 181 -1.01 12.87 -8.58
C ASP A 181 -0.34 11.67 -7.90
N VAL A 182 0.90 11.85 -7.44
CA VAL A 182 1.61 10.84 -6.67
C VAL A 182 1.21 10.92 -5.20
N ARG A 183 0.78 9.81 -4.64
CA ARG A 183 0.50 9.66 -3.22
C ARG A 183 1.75 9.16 -2.50
N LEU A 184 2.12 9.86 -1.43
CA LEU A 184 3.24 9.49 -0.57
C LEU A 184 2.73 9.13 0.82
N VAL A 185 2.73 7.84 1.13
CA VAL A 185 2.36 7.32 2.45
C VAL A 185 3.60 7.29 3.33
N LEU A 186 3.61 8.12 4.35
CA LEU A 186 4.74 8.29 5.27
C LEU A 186 4.59 7.38 6.49
N CYS A 187 5.69 6.76 6.90
CA CYS A 187 5.77 6.15 8.21
C CYS A 187 5.79 7.23 9.32
N ASN A 188 5.44 6.86 10.56
CA ASN A 188 5.38 7.79 11.67
C ASN A 188 6.70 8.55 11.90
N ASN A 189 7.83 7.90 11.69
CA ASN A 189 9.15 8.53 11.86
C ASN A 189 9.37 9.64 10.84
N HIS A 190 9.10 9.38 9.56
CA HIS A 190 9.26 10.35 8.50
C HIS A 190 8.25 11.50 8.61
N TRP A 191 7.02 11.21 9.04
CA TRP A 191 6.04 12.24 9.33
C TRP A 191 6.52 13.22 10.40
N ASN A 192 7.05 12.69 11.52
CA ASN A 192 7.58 13.51 12.59
C ASN A 192 8.85 14.26 12.19
N ASP A 193 9.70 13.67 11.34
CA ASP A 193 10.89 14.34 10.81
C ASP A 193 10.52 15.61 10.04
N LEU A 194 9.49 15.56 9.19
CA LEU A 194 8.99 16.73 8.46
C LEU A 194 8.44 17.82 9.41
N LEU A 195 7.78 17.44 10.50
CA LEU A 195 7.32 18.37 11.50
C LEU A 195 8.47 19.07 12.25
N MET A 196 9.60 18.39 12.39
CA MET A 196 10.79 18.93 13.08
C MET A 196 11.69 19.78 12.20
N ASP A 197 11.59 19.65 10.88
CA ASP A 197 12.42 20.39 9.91
C ASP A 197 11.88 21.83 9.73
N ARG A 198 12.11 22.67 10.73
CA ARG A 198 11.63 24.07 10.71
C ARG A 198 12.40 24.98 9.77
N LYS A 199 13.59 24.57 9.33
CA LYS A 199 14.46 25.36 8.45
C LYS A 199 13.92 25.40 7.03
N ASN A 200 13.51 24.25 6.52
CA ASN A 200 13.01 24.07 5.16
C ASN A 200 11.48 24.11 5.08
N PHE A 201 10.78 23.67 6.14
CA PHE A 201 9.34 23.72 6.26
C PHE A 201 8.93 24.89 7.17
N GLY A 202 8.76 26.07 6.57
CA GLY A 202 8.17 27.21 7.26
C GLY A 202 6.68 27.01 7.56
N ASN A 203 6.06 28.01 8.21
CA ASN A 203 4.63 27.97 8.58
C ASN A 203 3.66 27.75 7.41
N GLN A 204 4.12 27.90 6.16
CA GLN A 204 3.32 27.65 4.97
C GLN A 204 3.20 26.17 4.63
N LEU A 205 4.19 25.35 5.01
CA LEU A 205 4.24 23.93 4.69
C LEU A 205 3.88 23.02 5.86
N VAL A 206 3.84 23.56 7.09
CA VAL A 206 3.49 22.79 8.29
C VAL A 206 2.52 23.60 9.14
N ASP A 207 1.36 23.03 9.42
CA ASP A 207 0.45 23.54 10.43
C ASP A 207 0.86 23.02 11.82
N TYR A 208 1.64 23.83 12.51
CA TYR A 208 2.15 23.45 13.84
C TYR A 208 1.04 23.36 14.90
N VAL A 209 -0.09 24.02 14.71
CA VAL A 209 -1.23 23.94 15.64
C VAL A 209 -1.92 22.57 15.51
N LYS A 210 -2.11 22.12 14.29
CA LYS A 210 -2.72 20.81 14.00
C LYS A 210 -1.73 19.66 14.00
N GLY A 211 -0.42 19.94 14.05
CA GLY A 211 0.63 18.94 13.98
C GLY A 211 0.62 18.15 12.66
N LYS A 212 0.30 18.81 11.54
CA LYS A 212 0.21 18.19 10.23
C LYS A 212 1.04 18.97 9.21
N PRO A 213 1.82 18.28 8.33
CA PRO A 213 2.36 18.90 7.13
C PRO A 213 1.22 19.33 6.19
N ALA A 214 1.55 20.20 5.24
CA ALA A 214 0.61 20.52 4.16
C ALA A 214 0.14 19.23 3.46
N PRO A 215 -1.12 19.16 3.01
CA PRO A 215 -1.66 17.95 2.38
C PRO A 215 -0.93 17.59 1.07
N VAL A 216 -0.36 18.59 0.40
CA VAL A 216 0.43 18.40 -0.83
C VAL A 216 1.76 19.14 -0.68
N ILE A 217 2.85 18.42 -0.85
CA ILE A 217 4.23 18.95 -0.84
C ILE A 217 4.97 18.41 -2.05
N LEU A 218 5.57 19.28 -2.85
CA LEU A 218 6.30 18.94 -4.08
C LEU A 218 5.48 18.15 -5.12
N GLY A 219 4.15 18.25 -5.10
CA GLY A 219 3.25 17.44 -5.92
C GLY A 219 2.87 16.09 -5.32
N PHE A 220 3.43 15.73 -4.15
CA PHE A 220 3.03 14.54 -3.40
C PHE A 220 1.83 14.83 -2.50
N GLU A 221 0.77 14.04 -2.62
CA GLU A 221 -0.32 13.99 -1.66
C GLU A 221 0.12 13.15 -0.45
N LEU A 222 0.19 13.77 0.74
CA LEU A 222 0.79 13.15 1.93
C LEU A 222 -0.25 12.44 2.78
N PHE A 223 0.04 11.19 3.11
CA PHE A 223 -0.72 10.38 4.06
C PHE A 223 0.20 9.83 5.15
N GLN A 224 -0.34 9.58 6.33
CA GLN A 224 0.37 8.93 7.42
C GLN A 224 -0.19 7.53 7.66
N TYR A 225 0.70 6.53 7.78
CA TYR A 225 0.30 5.18 8.13
C TYR A 225 1.35 4.50 9.02
N ALA A 226 0.90 3.76 10.04
CA ALA A 226 1.80 3.17 11.02
C ALA A 226 2.41 1.83 10.55
N ASN A 227 1.61 1.00 9.85
CA ASN A 227 2.01 -0.35 9.48
C ASN A 227 2.70 -0.39 8.10
N MET A 228 3.83 0.27 8.01
CA MET A 228 4.59 0.41 6.78
C MET A 228 5.58 -0.76 6.57
N PRO A 229 5.97 -1.07 5.31
CA PRO A 229 6.93 -2.10 5.00
C PRO A 229 8.31 -1.80 5.59
N ARG A 230 9.09 -2.85 5.80
CA ARG A 230 10.46 -2.77 6.31
C ARG A 230 11.45 -3.25 5.27
N TYR A 231 12.62 -2.61 5.28
CA TYR A 231 13.73 -2.93 4.41
C TYR A 231 14.98 -3.22 5.24
N THR A 232 15.76 -4.16 4.74
CA THR A 232 17.11 -4.44 5.26
C THR A 232 18.07 -3.31 4.93
N ALA A 233 19.26 -3.32 5.54
CA ALA A 233 20.34 -2.39 5.20
C ALA A 233 20.75 -2.46 3.71
N ALA A 234 20.57 -3.61 3.06
CA ALA A 234 20.80 -3.81 1.63
C ALA A 234 19.65 -3.32 0.73
N LYS A 235 18.66 -2.57 1.28
CA LYS A 235 17.48 -2.05 0.55
C LYS A 235 16.60 -3.15 -0.08
N VAL A 236 16.54 -4.33 0.56
CA VAL A 236 15.66 -5.43 0.17
C VAL A 236 14.47 -5.45 1.12
N LYS A 237 13.26 -5.54 0.55
CA LYS A 237 12.02 -5.60 1.31
C LYS A 237 11.93 -6.90 2.11
N LYS A 238 11.59 -6.80 3.39
CA LYS A 238 11.32 -7.97 4.22
C LYS A 238 9.94 -8.56 3.92
N PRO A 239 9.77 -9.87 4.06
CA PRO A 239 8.44 -10.49 3.91
C PRO A 239 7.40 -9.86 4.86
N TYR A 240 6.16 -9.84 4.42
CA TYR A 240 5.06 -9.33 5.22
C TYR A 240 4.98 -10.07 6.58
N ASN A 241 4.81 -9.31 7.66
CA ASN A 241 4.70 -9.82 9.03
C ASN A 241 5.95 -10.57 9.56
N SER A 242 7.12 -10.40 8.93
CA SER A 242 8.38 -10.95 9.45
C SER A 242 8.83 -10.24 10.73
N ILE A 243 9.57 -10.97 11.58
CA ILE A 243 10.15 -10.40 12.79
C ILE A 243 11.20 -9.34 12.39
N PRO A 244 11.13 -8.13 12.96
CA PRO A 244 12.11 -7.09 12.65
C PRO A 244 13.46 -7.36 13.29
N ASP A 245 14.53 -7.10 12.54
CA ASP A 245 15.89 -7.03 13.06
C ASP A 245 16.24 -5.59 13.48
N SER A 246 17.25 -5.43 14.33
CA SER A 246 17.71 -4.12 14.81
C SER A 246 18.21 -3.20 13.71
N THR A 247 18.66 -3.76 12.58
CA THR A 247 19.17 -3.03 11.40
C THR A 247 18.08 -2.66 10.40
N ASP A 248 16.88 -3.21 10.54
CA ASP A 248 15.79 -2.96 9.60
C ASP A 248 15.26 -1.54 9.73
N LYS A 249 14.93 -0.95 8.60
CA LYS A 249 14.37 0.40 8.50
C LYS A 249 12.93 0.33 8.00
N THR A 250 12.04 1.10 8.64
CA THR A 250 10.68 1.31 8.16
C THR A 250 10.72 2.32 7.01
N ALA A 251 10.11 1.98 5.88
CA ALA A 251 10.09 2.83 4.69
C ALA A 251 8.75 3.55 4.55
N SER A 252 8.78 4.69 3.87
CA SER A 252 7.60 5.33 3.28
C SER A 252 7.47 4.88 1.84
N VAL A 253 6.25 4.87 1.28
CA VAL A 253 5.96 4.36 -0.05
C VAL A 253 5.24 5.42 -0.86
N ALA A 254 5.71 5.66 -2.08
CA ALA A 254 5.04 6.50 -3.05
C ALA A 254 4.49 5.67 -4.20
N PHE A 255 3.35 6.08 -4.74
CA PHE A 255 2.72 5.46 -5.90
C PHE A 255 1.82 6.45 -6.64
N GLY A 256 1.70 6.30 -7.95
CA GLY A 256 0.74 7.02 -8.76
C GLY A 256 -0.67 6.46 -8.55
N LYS A 257 -1.65 7.34 -8.44
CA LYS A 257 -3.04 6.94 -8.23
C LYS A 257 -3.60 6.15 -9.43
N GLU A 258 -3.24 6.57 -10.63
CA GLU A 258 -3.71 5.97 -11.88
C GLU A 258 -2.90 4.75 -12.31
N GLU A 259 -1.68 4.60 -11.77
CA GLU A 259 -0.78 3.47 -12.06
C GLU A 259 -1.13 2.19 -11.29
N LEU A 260 -2.04 2.30 -10.33
CA LEU A 260 -2.49 1.17 -9.54
C LEU A 260 -3.92 0.81 -9.86
N GLN A 261 -4.19 -0.47 -9.79
CA GLN A 261 -5.55 -1.00 -9.84
C GLN A 261 -5.79 -1.88 -8.61
N LYS A 262 -7.01 -1.85 -8.09
CA LYS A 262 -7.45 -2.70 -6.98
C LYS A 262 -8.55 -3.63 -7.45
N LYS A 263 -8.64 -4.82 -6.88
CA LYS A 263 -9.79 -5.72 -7.03
C LYS A 263 -10.23 -6.21 -5.68
N GLN A 264 -11.51 -6.09 -5.42
CA GLN A 264 -12.17 -6.65 -4.25
C GLN A 264 -13.33 -7.51 -4.74
N VAL A 265 -13.42 -8.76 -4.27
CA VAL A 265 -14.47 -9.73 -4.59
C VAL A 265 -15.15 -10.19 -3.31
#